data_cdfdf9bdfadf275ba553d700f37f88ce
#
_entry.id   cdfdf9bdfadf275ba553d700f37f88ce
#
_cell.length_a   1.000
_cell.length_b   1.000
_cell.length_c   1.000
_cell.angle_alpha   90.00
_cell.angle_beta   90.00
_cell.angle_gamma   90.00
#
_symmetry.space_group_name_H-M   'P 1'
#
loop_
_entity.id
_entity.type
_entity.pdbx_description
1 polymer ?
#
loop_
_entity_poly.entity_id
_entity_poly.type
_entity_poly.pdbx_seq_one_letter_code
_entity_poly.pdbx_strand_id
1 'polypeptide(L)'
;YDRWLFFAAGPVEAAVTARSMGLLAPPDKKAMAGYGSFEETIDCLETAVKDGPYICGDQFTAADVYVGSQIGWGMMFGTIDKRPAFEDYFARLQGRPASLRARELDDALMPRDAPQPA
;
A
#
# COMPACT_ATOMS: atom_id res chain seq x y z
N TYR A 1 -6.64 4.41 -13.82
CA TYR A 1 -5.92 5.39 -13.00
C TYR A 1 -6.76 5.86 -11.82
N ASP A 2 -7.84 6.56 -12.06
CA ASP A 2 -8.71 7.10 -10.99
C ASP A 2 -9.26 6.02 -10.07
N ARG A 3 -9.66 4.89 -10.64
CA ARG A 3 -10.15 3.74 -9.87
C ARG A 3 -9.19 3.35 -8.75
N TRP A 4 -7.90 3.27 -9.06
CA TRP A 4 -6.91 2.81 -8.11
C TRP A 4 -6.54 3.87 -7.07
N LEU A 5 -6.56 5.16 -7.46
CA LEU A 5 -6.41 6.25 -6.50
C LEU A 5 -7.54 6.21 -5.46
N PHE A 6 -8.79 6.11 -5.90
CA PHE A 6 -9.94 6.05 -5.00
C PHE A 6 -9.98 4.74 -4.20
N PHE A 7 -9.57 3.63 -4.81
CA PHE A 7 -9.50 2.36 -4.10
C PHE A 7 -8.48 2.41 -2.96
N ALA A 8 -7.32 3.01 -3.19
CA ALA A 8 -6.30 3.17 -2.16
C ALA A 8 -6.76 4.13 -1.05
N ALA A 9 -7.37 5.26 -1.42
CA ALA A 9 -7.81 6.29 -0.47
C ALA A 9 -9.04 5.86 0.35
N GLY A 10 -9.89 5.02 -0.20
CA GLY A 10 -11.10 4.55 0.48
C GLY A 10 -10.96 3.14 1.06
N PRO A 11 -11.27 2.11 0.29
CA PRO A 11 -11.32 0.73 0.80
C PRO A 11 -10.02 0.25 1.44
N VAL A 12 -8.87 0.46 0.83
CA VAL A 12 -7.59 0.00 1.37
C VAL A 12 -7.28 0.70 2.69
N GLU A 13 -7.38 2.02 2.73
CA GLU A 13 -7.12 2.78 3.95
C GLU A 13 -8.09 2.38 5.06
N ALA A 14 -9.37 2.28 4.76
CA ALA A 14 -10.38 1.89 5.74
C ALA A 14 -10.12 0.48 6.30
N ALA A 15 -9.82 -0.49 5.45
CA ALA A 15 -9.56 -1.87 5.87
C ALA A 15 -8.29 -1.98 6.73
N VAL A 16 -7.21 -1.34 6.32
CA VAL A 16 -5.94 -1.33 7.05
C VAL A 16 -6.08 -0.66 8.40
N THR A 17 -6.74 0.50 8.45
CA THR A 17 -6.99 1.23 9.69
C THR A 17 -7.86 0.42 10.64
N ALA A 18 -8.95 -0.16 10.14
CA ALA A 18 -9.84 -0.99 10.96
C ALA A 18 -9.10 -2.21 11.53
N ARG A 19 -8.26 -2.87 10.71
CA ARG A 19 -7.42 -3.98 11.20
C ARG A 19 -6.47 -3.53 12.30
N SER A 20 -5.80 -2.40 12.11
CA SER A 20 -4.83 -1.86 13.08
C SER A 20 -5.47 -1.53 14.42
N MET A 21 -6.74 -1.12 14.40
CA MET A 21 -7.50 -0.74 15.60
C MET A 21 -8.30 -1.90 16.20
N GLY A 22 -8.27 -3.09 15.59
CA GLY A 22 -9.08 -4.21 16.02
C GLY A 22 -10.58 -4.02 15.80
N LEU A 23 -10.96 -3.23 14.80
CA LEU A 23 -12.34 -2.84 14.51
C LEU A 23 -12.84 -3.33 13.15
N LEU A 24 -12.31 -4.46 12.66
CA LEU A 24 -12.80 -5.04 11.40
C LEU A 24 -14.28 -5.40 11.52
N ALA A 25 -15.04 -5.15 10.44
CA ALA A 25 -16.44 -5.51 10.39
C ALA A 25 -16.62 -7.02 10.60
N PRO A 26 -17.61 -7.45 11.40
CA PRO A 26 -17.94 -8.87 11.52
C PRO A 26 -18.31 -9.47 10.16
N PRO A 27 -18.01 -10.76 9.91
CA PRO A 27 -18.27 -11.37 8.60
C PRO A 27 -19.73 -11.27 8.12
N ASP A 28 -20.69 -11.31 9.04
CA ASP A 28 -22.12 -11.18 8.74
C ASP A 28 -22.55 -9.75 8.39
N LYS A 29 -21.66 -8.76 8.62
CA LYS A 29 -21.96 -7.34 8.36
C LYS A 29 -21.05 -6.74 7.28
N LYS A 30 -20.28 -7.53 6.56
CA LYS A 30 -19.34 -7.03 5.55
C LYS A 30 -20.01 -6.21 4.45
N ALA A 31 -21.27 -6.49 4.13
CA ALA A 31 -22.02 -5.74 3.12
C ALA A 31 -22.31 -4.28 3.56
N MET A 32 -22.24 -4.00 4.84
CA MET A 32 -22.41 -2.64 5.39
C MET A 32 -21.11 -1.85 5.41
N ALA A 33 -19.97 -2.55 5.37
CA ALA A 33 -18.65 -1.90 5.36
C ALA A 33 -18.25 -1.55 3.93
N GLY A 34 -17.77 -0.33 3.70
CA GLY A 34 -17.38 0.12 2.37
C GLY A 34 -16.24 -0.69 1.74
N TYR A 35 -15.39 -1.30 2.56
CA TYR A 35 -14.31 -2.16 2.08
C TYR A 35 -14.73 -3.64 1.95
N GLY A 36 -15.92 -4.04 2.43
CA GLY A 36 -16.32 -5.44 2.47
C GLY A 36 -15.62 -6.22 3.57
N SER A 37 -14.63 -7.03 3.21
CA SER A 37 -13.72 -7.67 4.16
C SER A 37 -12.27 -7.26 3.89
N PHE A 38 -11.42 -7.40 4.91
CA PHE A 38 -9.98 -7.12 4.76
C PHE A 38 -9.37 -8.01 3.68
N GLU A 39 -9.64 -9.30 3.72
CA GLU A 39 -9.10 -10.28 2.76
C GLU A 39 -9.51 -9.96 1.32
N GLU A 40 -10.77 -9.67 1.08
CA GLU A 40 -11.26 -9.31 -0.26
C GLU A 40 -10.59 -8.03 -0.78
N THR A 41 -10.39 -7.05 0.10
CA THR A 41 -9.70 -5.80 -0.26
C THR A 41 -8.25 -6.08 -0.64
N ILE A 42 -7.54 -6.87 0.14
CA ILE A 42 -6.13 -7.20 -0.13
C ILE A 42 -5.99 -8.09 -1.36
N ASP A 43 -6.90 -9.04 -1.57
CA ASP A 43 -6.90 -9.88 -2.78
C ASP A 43 -7.13 -9.03 -4.04
N CYS A 44 -8.01 -8.06 -3.98
CA CYS A 44 -8.24 -7.11 -5.08
C CYS A 44 -6.98 -6.28 -5.35
N LEU A 45 -6.32 -5.81 -4.31
CA LEU A 45 -5.08 -5.06 -4.41
C LEU A 45 -3.96 -5.89 -5.04
N GLU A 46 -3.81 -7.15 -4.64
CA GLU A 46 -2.84 -8.08 -5.24
C GLU A 46 -3.12 -8.29 -6.73
N THR A 47 -4.39 -8.53 -7.09
CA THR A 47 -4.79 -8.68 -8.49
C THR A 47 -4.43 -7.46 -9.31
N ALA A 48 -4.55 -6.26 -8.74
CA ALA A 48 -4.24 -5.02 -9.42
C ALA A 48 -2.75 -4.85 -9.75
N VAL A 49 -1.85 -5.41 -8.92
CA VAL A 49 -0.40 -5.16 -9.06
C VAL A 49 0.41 -6.35 -9.59
N LYS A 50 -0.19 -7.55 -9.66
CA LYS A 50 0.57 -8.78 -9.97
C LYS A 50 0.97 -8.94 -11.42
N ASP A 51 0.19 -8.41 -12.38
CA ASP A 51 0.32 -8.73 -13.81
C ASP A 51 1.11 -7.71 -14.62
N GLY A 52 1.48 -6.60 -14.06
CA GLY A 52 2.21 -5.57 -14.77
C GLY A 52 3.35 -5.02 -13.92
N PRO A 53 4.27 -4.26 -14.54
CA PRO A 53 5.27 -3.57 -13.74
C PRO A 53 4.63 -2.51 -12.84
N TYR A 54 3.53 -1.87 -13.30
CA TYR A 54 2.82 -0.83 -12.59
C TYR A 54 1.32 -1.07 -12.58
N ILE A 55 0.60 -0.39 -11.70
CA ILE A 55 -0.84 -0.63 -11.50
C ILE A 55 -1.69 -0.24 -12.71
N CYS A 56 -1.23 0.74 -13.50
CA CYS A 56 -1.91 1.16 -14.73
C CYS A 56 -1.30 0.53 -15.98
N GLY A 57 -0.47 -0.49 -15.86
CA GLY A 57 0.15 -1.20 -16.97
C GLY A 57 1.66 -0.95 -17.06
N ASP A 58 2.12 -0.49 -18.23
CA ASP A 58 3.55 -0.36 -18.50
C ASP A 58 4.14 0.97 -18.04
N GLN A 59 3.30 1.93 -17.66
CA GLN A 59 3.75 3.26 -17.28
C GLN A 59 3.51 3.53 -15.79
N PHE A 60 4.54 4.06 -15.15
CA PHE A 60 4.44 4.58 -13.79
C PHE A 60 3.54 5.80 -13.75
N THR A 61 2.63 5.83 -12.78
CA THR A 61 1.69 6.96 -12.56
C THR A 61 1.65 7.34 -11.09
N ALA A 62 0.95 8.43 -10.78
CA ALA A 62 0.72 8.83 -9.39
C ALA A 62 -0.07 7.77 -8.60
N ALA A 63 -0.85 6.91 -9.29
CA ALA A 63 -1.50 5.78 -8.64
C ALA A 63 -0.49 4.83 -7.99
N ASP A 64 0.67 4.62 -8.64
CA ASP A 64 1.74 3.80 -8.06
C ASP A 64 2.36 4.44 -6.83
N VAL A 65 2.47 5.77 -6.80
CA VAL A 65 2.96 6.47 -5.61
C VAL A 65 2.02 6.18 -4.44
N TYR A 66 0.74 6.37 -4.64
CA TYR A 66 -0.25 6.22 -3.56
C TYR A 66 -0.44 4.76 -3.15
N VAL A 67 -0.72 3.88 -4.11
CA VAL A 67 -0.90 2.44 -3.86
C VAL A 67 0.38 1.81 -3.32
N GLY A 68 1.52 2.15 -3.90
CA GLY A 68 2.82 1.67 -3.45
C GLY A 68 3.14 2.09 -2.02
N SER A 69 2.78 3.31 -1.63
CA SER A 69 2.93 3.79 -0.26
C SER A 69 2.05 3.01 0.72
N GLN A 70 0.81 2.74 0.37
CA GLN A 70 -0.10 1.92 1.19
C GLN A 70 0.46 0.51 1.40
N ILE A 71 0.93 -0.12 0.32
CA ILE A 71 1.52 -1.46 0.39
C ILE A 71 2.82 -1.46 1.20
N GLY A 72 3.71 -0.52 0.94
CA GLY A 72 5.00 -0.43 1.62
C GLY A 72 4.86 -0.20 3.12
N TRP A 73 4.05 0.77 3.51
CA TRP A 73 3.75 1.04 4.92
C TRP A 73 3.04 -0.13 5.58
N GLY A 74 2.07 -0.74 4.87
CA GLY A 74 1.35 -1.90 5.38
C GLY A 74 2.26 -3.09 5.67
N MET A 75 3.19 -3.38 4.76
CA MET A 75 4.18 -4.45 4.97
C MET A 75 5.16 -4.10 6.11
N MET A 76 5.59 -2.84 6.19
CA MET A 76 6.52 -2.39 7.23
C MET A 76 5.90 -2.52 8.63
N PHE A 77 4.65 -2.11 8.80
CA PHE A 77 3.96 -2.16 10.09
C PHE A 77 3.21 -3.48 10.36
N GLY A 78 3.25 -4.42 9.42
CA GLY A 78 2.61 -5.71 9.58
C GLY A 78 1.09 -5.70 9.42
N THR A 79 0.52 -4.63 8.87
CA THR A 79 -0.93 -4.52 8.61
C THR A 79 -1.33 -5.09 7.25
N ILE A 80 -0.37 -5.26 6.34
CA ILE A 80 -0.52 -5.97 5.07
C ILE A 80 0.53 -7.07 5.03
N ASP A 81 0.12 -8.31 4.75
CA ASP A 81 1.03 -9.44 4.69
C ASP A 81 1.99 -9.30 3.50
N LYS A 82 3.21 -9.78 3.67
CA LYS A 82 4.26 -9.74 2.65
C LYS A 82 4.00 -10.79 1.57
N ARG A 83 3.02 -10.57 0.72
CA ARG A 83 2.77 -11.44 -0.43
C ARG A 83 3.84 -11.21 -1.49
N PRO A 84 4.28 -12.25 -2.24
CA PRO A 84 5.31 -12.10 -3.27
C PRO A 84 5.00 -10.98 -4.30
N ALA A 85 3.75 -10.87 -4.73
CA ALA A 85 3.33 -9.81 -5.67
C ALA A 85 3.54 -8.41 -5.09
N PHE A 86 3.28 -8.23 -3.81
CA PHE A 86 3.50 -6.94 -3.13
C PHE A 86 4.98 -6.65 -2.95
N GLU A 87 5.78 -7.64 -2.59
CA GLU A 87 7.22 -7.46 -2.44
C GLU A 87 7.87 -7.09 -3.78
N ASP A 88 7.52 -7.77 -4.85
CA ASP A 88 8.04 -7.50 -6.19
C ASP A 88 7.64 -6.12 -6.68
N TYR A 89 6.36 -5.76 -6.53
CA TYR A 89 5.83 -4.45 -6.92
C TYR A 89 6.53 -3.32 -6.15
N PHE A 90 6.60 -3.45 -4.84
CA PHE A 90 7.22 -2.42 -4.00
C PHE A 90 8.72 -2.28 -4.29
N ALA A 91 9.43 -3.37 -4.53
CA ALA A 91 10.84 -3.33 -4.89
C ALA A 91 11.07 -2.55 -6.20
N ARG A 92 10.19 -2.73 -7.20
CA ARG A 92 10.28 -1.94 -8.45
C ARG A 92 10.13 -0.45 -8.19
N LEU A 93 9.19 -0.06 -7.34
CA LEU A 93 8.95 1.34 -7.01
C LEU A 93 10.10 1.96 -6.21
N GLN A 94 10.64 1.23 -5.24
CA GLN A 94 11.77 1.69 -4.43
C GLN A 94 13.05 1.90 -5.23
N GLY A 95 13.24 1.11 -6.28
CA GLY A 95 14.42 1.21 -7.14
C GLY A 95 14.40 2.38 -8.11
N ARG A 96 13.30 3.12 -8.20
CA ARG A 96 13.20 4.25 -9.12
C ARG A 96 14.10 5.40 -8.66
N PRO A 97 14.82 6.07 -9.62
CA PRO A 97 15.72 7.18 -9.26
C PRO A 97 15.04 8.27 -8.43
N ALA A 98 13.79 8.63 -8.77
CA ALA A 98 13.05 9.63 -8.01
C ALA A 98 12.76 9.19 -6.58
N SER A 99 12.46 7.92 -6.36
CA SER A 99 12.23 7.35 -5.02
C SER A 99 13.52 7.37 -4.19
N LEU A 100 14.63 6.96 -4.79
CA LEU A 100 15.94 6.99 -4.14
C LEU A 100 16.34 8.43 -3.78
N ARG A 101 16.12 9.36 -4.69
CA ARG A 101 16.42 10.78 -4.45
C ARG A 101 15.58 11.38 -3.34
N ALA A 102 14.28 11.06 -3.30
CA ALA A 102 13.40 11.52 -2.23
C ALA A 102 13.88 11.02 -0.86
N ARG A 103 14.28 9.75 -0.79
CA ARG A 103 14.83 9.18 0.45
C ARG A 103 16.11 9.87 0.89
N GLU A 104 17.04 10.11 -0.03
CA GLU A 104 18.27 10.84 0.29
C GLU A 104 17.99 12.22 0.89
N LEU A 105 17.02 12.95 0.32
CA LEU A 105 16.64 14.26 0.81
C LEU A 105 16.04 14.21 2.21
N ASP A 106 15.16 13.23 2.44
CA ASP A 106 14.53 13.05 3.74
C ASP A 106 15.55 12.61 4.80
N ASP A 107 16.40 11.64 4.48
CA ASP A 107 17.41 11.13 5.40
C ASP A 107 18.41 12.23 5.81
N ALA A 108 18.74 13.15 4.89
CA ALA A 108 19.62 14.27 5.18
C ALA A 108 19.04 15.24 6.23
N LEU A 109 17.73 15.27 6.36
CA LEU A 109 17.03 16.11 7.34
C LEU A 109 16.74 15.40 8.66
N MET A 110 16.94 14.08 8.71
CA MET A 110 16.71 13.32 9.93
C MET A 110 17.83 13.55 10.95
N PRO A 111 17.51 13.72 12.24
CA PRO A 111 18.55 13.75 13.28
C PRO A 111 19.32 12.42 13.28
N ARG A 112 20.63 12.49 13.50
CA ARG A 112 21.51 11.30 13.49
C ARG A 112 21.08 10.22 14.50
N ASP A 113 20.45 10.66 15.60
CA ASP A 113 20.00 9.79 16.69
C ASP A 113 18.49 9.48 16.64
N ALA A 114 17.82 9.80 15.52
CA ALA A 114 16.40 9.51 15.39
C ALA A 114 16.15 7.99 15.35
N PRO A 115 15.11 7.49 16.05
CA PRO A 115 14.74 6.08 15.95
C PRO A 115 14.40 5.73 14.51
N GLN A 116 14.99 4.65 13.99
CA GLN A 116 14.60 4.14 12.67
C GLN A 116 13.19 3.57 12.74
N PRO A 117 12.34 3.81 11.72
CA PRO A 117 11.04 3.13 11.65
C PRO A 117 11.24 1.61 11.67
N ALA A 118 10.41 0.94 12.43
CA ALA A 118 10.49 -0.51 12.58
C ALA A 118 10.25 -1.25 11.25
#